data_5bad30ebb1fe6bc9aacaeadcf0b35f96
#
_entry.id   5bad30ebb1fe6bc9aacaeadcf0b35f96
#
_cell.length_a   1.000
_cell.length_b   1.000
_cell.length_c   1.000
_cell.angle_alpha   90.00
_cell.angle_beta   90.00
_cell.angle_gamma   90.00
#
_symmetry.space_group_name_H-M   'P 1'
#
loop_
_entity.id
_entity.type
_entity.pdbx_description
1 polymer ?
#
loop_
_entity_poly.entity_id
_entity_poly.type
_entity_poly.pdbx_seq_one_letter_code
_entity_poly.pdbx_strand_id
1 'polypeptide(L)'
;MEVELGDSATFNHVRILGRDHERRVVTHIFGELSNHSKFNSFTLTVNGVLTRNECFLNISGDSAAAHISGACVGDGDFHHDDTVFVTHDSVEAESRQVFKKVLRNGATGVFQGKILVKPNAQKTDGYQTSQSLLLDEDSQFLAKPELEIYADDVACSHGSTSGAIDEEALFYLTSRGISKPIAIDMLLSLIHI
;
A
#
# COMPACT_ATOMS: atom_id res chain seq x y z
N MET A 1 -15.23 -2.55 9.27
CA MET A 1 -15.46 -3.99 8.98
C MET A 1 -14.61 -4.78 9.94
N GLU A 2 -15.19 -5.78 10.61
CA GLU A 2 -14.47 -6.72 11.44
C GLU A 2 -14.45 -8.08 10.73
N VAL A 3 -13.32 -8.77 10.78
CA VAL A 3 -13.05 -10.04 10.08
C VAL A 3 -12.36 -11.00 11.04
N GLU A 4 -13.01 -12.10 11.35
CA GLU A 4 -12.43 -13.19 12.13
C GLU A 4 -12.26 -14.40 11.21
N LEU A 5 -11.03 -14.86 11.04
CA LEU A 5 -10.73 -16.02 10.20
C LEU A 5 -10.41 -17.21 11.08
N GLY A 6 -11.26 -18.24 11.01
CA GLY A 6 -10.98 -19.53 11.60
C GLY A 6 -9.85 -20.27 10.88
N ASP A 7 -9.42 -21.41 11.45
CA ASP A 7 -8.33 -22.21 10.90
C ASP A 7 -8.54 -22.56 9.43
N SER A 8 -7.48 -22.34 8.64
CA SER A 8 -7.43 -22.59 7.18
C SER A 8 -8.45 -21.80 6.35
N ALA A 9 -9.14 -20.84 6.93
CA ALA A 9 -10.06 -19.98 6.19
C ALA A 9 -9.33 -19.00 5.28
N THR A 10 -9.96 -18.64 4.16
CA THR A 10 -9.43 -17.62 3.23
C THR A 10 -10.45 -16.51 3.03
N PHE A 11 -10.00 -15.28 3.22
CA PHE A 11 -10.78 -14.09 2.95
C PHE A 11 -10.14 -13.29 1.82
N ASN A 12 -10.93 -12.98 0.80
CA ASN A 12 -10.50 -12.15 -0.32
C ASN A 12 -11.38 -10.90 -0.39
N HIS A 13 -10.75 -9.74 -0.27
CA HIS A 13 -11.42 -8.45 -0.31
C HIS A 13 -10.87 -7.60 -1.45
N VAL A 14 -11.78 -7.08 -2.27
CA VAL A 14 -11.45 -6.11 -3.31
C VAL A 14 -12.36 -4.90 -3.14
N ARG A 15 -11.76 -3.72 -3.06
CA ARG A 15 -12.48 -2.45 -3.00
C ARG A 15 -12.04 -1.56 -4.14
N ILE A 16 -13.01 -0.99 -4.83
CA ILE A 16 -12.76 0.02 -5.88
C ILE A 16 -13.50 1.30 -5.50
N LEU A 17 -12.74 2.36 -5.24
CA LEU A 17 -13.25 3.70 -4.99
C LEU A 17 -13.08 4.50 -6.27
N GLY A 18 -14.19 4.71 -6.98
CA GLY A 18 -14.21 5.31 -8.32
C GLY A 18 -14.02 6.83 -8.33
N ARG A 19 -14.25 7.43 -9.48
CA ARG A 19 -13.94 8.83 -9.83
C ARG A 19 -14.96 9.85 -9.29
N ASP A 20 -15.41 9.72 -8.07
CA ASP A 20 -16.21 10.77 -7.43
C ASP A 20 -15.27 11.83 -6.84
N HIS A 21 -15.18 12.97 -7.48
CA HIS A 21 -14.28 14.06 -7.09
C HIS A 21 -14.64 14.73 -5.77
N GLU A 22 -15.88 14.59 -5.31
CA GLU A 22 -16.33 15.16 -4.03
C GLU A 22 -16.25 14.15 -2.87
N ARG A 23 -15.85 12.92 -3.14
CA ARG A 23 -15.85 11.85 -2.16
C ARG A 23 -14.91 12.13 -0.99
N ARG A 24 -15.47 11.98 0.21
CA ARG A 24 -14.73 11.89 1.46
C ARG A 24 -15.10 10.58 2.13
N VAL A 25 -14.12 9.72 2.37
CA VAL A 25 -14.35 8.41 2.95
C VAL A 25 -13.24 8.02 3.92
N VAL A 26 -13.66 7.46 5.05
CA VAL A 26 -12.78 6.80 6.01
C VAL A 26 -13.24 5.35 6.14
N THR A 27 -12.33 4.42 5.99
CA THR A 27 -12.62 2.99 6.07
C THR A 27 -11.73 2.33 7.10
N HIS A 28 -12.29 1.36 7.85
CA HIS A 28 -11.56 0.58 8.83
C HIS A 28 -11.77 -0.90 8.58
N ILE A 29 -10.68 -1.66 8.64
CA ILE A 29 -10.68 -3.12 8.68
C ILE A 29 -9.93 -3.53 9.95
N PHE A 30 -10.57 -4.38 10.78
CA PHE A 30 -9.94 -5.05 11.91
C PHE A 30 -10.02 -6.54 11.63
N GLY A 31 -8.90 -7.24 11.71
CA GLY A 31 -8.84 -8.67 11.40
C GLY A 31 -8.09 -9.47 12.45
N GLU A 32 -8.64 -10.64 12.77
CA GLU A 32 -8.01 -11.66 13.59
C GLU A 32 -7.83 -12.93 12.76
N LEU A 33 -6.59 -13.45 12.69
CA LEU A 33 -6.20 -14.56 11.84
C LEU A 33 -5.77 -15.76 12.67
N SER A 34 -6.52 -16.89 12.57
CA SER A 34 -6.18 -18.16 13.17
C SER A 34 -5.23 -18.98 12.29
N ASN A 35 -4.93 -20.24 12.72
CA ASN A 35 -3.92 -21.08 12.08
C ASN A 35 -4.17 -21.31 10.58
N HIS A 36 -3.11 -21.19 9.77
CA HIS A 36 -3.12 -21.45 8.33
C HIS A 36 -4.15 -20.61 7.55
N SER A 37 -4.71 -19.57 8.17
CA SER A 37 -5.68 -18.70 7.50
C SER A 37 -5.00 -17.72 6.55
N LYS A 38 -5.76 -17.21 5.57
CA LYS A 38 -5.25 -16.27 4.56
C LYS A 38 -6.15 -15.06 4.43
N PHE A 39 -5.58 -13.89 4.61
CA PHE A 39 -6.24 -12.61 4.41
C PHE A 39 -5.64 -11.89 3.21
N ASN A 40 -6.43 -11.68 2.16
CA ASN A 40 -6.01 -10.95 0.97
C ASN A 40 -6.89 -9.72 0.80
N SER A 41 -6.30 -8.53 0.73
CA SER A 41 -7.02 -7.28 0.52
C SER A 41 -6.35 -6.43 -0.56
N PHE A 42 -7.14 -5.96 -1.50
CA PHE A 42 -6.71 -4.98 -2.50
C PHE A 42 -7.67 -3.81 -2.54
N THR A 43 -7.14 -2.59 -2.49
CA THR A 43 -7.93 -1.36 -2.65
C THR A 43 -7.38 -0.51 -3.79
N LEU A 44 -8.24 -0.18 -4.76
CA LEU A 44 -7.96 0.82 -5.79
C LEU A 44 -8.72 2.10 -5.47
N THR A 45 -8.01 3.22 -5.39
CA THR A 45 -8.62 4.54 -5.21
C THR A 45 -8.29 5.44 -6.40
N VAL A 46 -9.31 5.98 -7.04
CA VAL A 46 -9.15 6.93 -8.15
C VAL A 46 -9.82 8.23 -7.77
N ASN A 47 -9.01 9.26 -7.53
CA ASN A 47 -9.43 10.60 -7.11
C ASN A 47 -10.38 10.64 -5.88
N GLY A 48 -10.92 11.80 -5.60
CA GLY A 48 -11.71 12.17 -4.42
C GLY A 48 -11.06 13.33 -3.71
N VAL A 49 -11.65 13.86 -2.66
CA VAL A 49 -11.05 14.92 -1.82
C VAL A 49 -10.27 14.30 -0.68
N LEU A 50 -10.86 13.34 0.02
CA LEU A 50 -10.23 12.66 1.14
C LEU A 50 -10.55 11.17 1.12
N THR A 51 -9.51 10.36 1.16
CA THR A 51 -9.64 8.92 1.41
C THR A 51 -8.66 8.53 2.51
N ARG A 52 -9.16 7.89 3.56
CA ARG A 52 -8.33 7.26 4.59
C ARG A 52 -8.74 5.81 4.75
N ASN A 53 -7.82 4.92 4.46
CA ASN A 53 -8.00 3.48 4.62
C ASN A 53 -7.15 2.99 5.80
N GLU A 54 -7.78 2.40 6.77
CA GLU A 54 -7.10 1.82 7.92
C GLU A 54 -7.31 0.31 7.96
N CYS A 55 -6.23 -0.44 8.15
CA CYS A 55 -6.24 -1.90 8.25
C CYS A 55 -5.36 -2.32 9.43
N PHE A 56 -5.98 -2.94 10.43
CA PHE A 56 -5.31 -3.44 11.63
C PHE A 56 -5.54 -4.95 11.69
N LEU A 57 -4.46 -5.72 11.58
CA LEU A 57 -4.53 -7.18 11.60
C LEU A 57 -3.70 -7.71 12.77
N ASN A 58 -4.26 -8.71 13.45
CA ASN A 58 -3.54 -9.52 14.41
C ASN A 58 -3.45 -10.96 13.87
N ILE A 59 -2.22 -11.47 13.72
CA ILE A 59 -1.96 -12.84 13.29
C ILE A 59 -1.62 -13.64 14.52
N SER A 60 -2.62 -14.30 15.10
CA SER A 60 -2.52 -15.11 16.31
C SER A 60 -2.37 -16.61 16.03
N GLY A 61 -2.61 -17.02 14.78
CA GLY A 61 -2.48 -18.42 14.36
C GLY A 61 -1.20 -18.70 13.59
N ASP A 62 -0.63 -19.88 13.81
CA ASP A 62 0.60 -20.33 13.14
C ASP A 62 0.41 -20.49 11.65
N SER A 63 1.48 -20.18 10.88
CA SER A 63 1.51 -20.28 9.42
C SER A 63 0.37 -19.52 8.71
N ALA A 64 -0.18 -18.50 9.33
CA ALA A 64 -1.17 -17.64 8.71
C ALA A 64 -0.52 -16.55 7.86
N ALA A 65 -1.23 -16.09 6.82
CA ALA A 65 -0.71 -15.12 5.86
C ALA A 65 -1.66 -13.92 5.66
N ALA A 66 -1.09 -12.72 5.64
CA ALA A 66 -1.81 -11.47 5.38
C ALA A 66 -1.18 -10.69 4.22
N HIS A 67 -1.91 -10.57 3.11
CA HIS A 67 -1.49 -9.78 1.96
C HIS A 67 -2.40 -8.55 1.82
N ILE A 68 -1.86 -7.37 2.06
CA ILE A 68 -2.59 -6.11 1.99
C ILE A 68 -1.94 -5.24 0.91
N SER A 69 -2.70 -4.87 -0.08
CA SER A 69 -2.19 -4.05 -1.17
C SER A 69 -3.15 -2.91 -1.53
N GLY A 70 -2.58 -1.84 -2.02
CA GLY A 70 -3.34 -0.68 -2.46
C GLY A 70 -2.67 0.03 -3.62
N ALA A 71 -3.50 0.56 -4.51
CA ALA A 71 -3.06 1.47 -5.54
C ALA A 71 -3.93 2.73 -5.54
N CYS A 72 -3.32 3.89 -5.74
CA CYS A 72 -4.10 5.10 -5.93
C CYS A 72 -3.57 5.97 -7.08
N VAL A 73 -4.51 6.66 -7.71
CA VAL A 73 -4.23 7.71 -8.69
C VAL A 73 -4.91 8.98 -8.20
N GLY A 74 -4.12 9.98 -7.83
CA GLY A 74 -4.57 11.24 -7.27
C GLY A 74 -4.30 12.44 -8.16
N ASP A 75 -5.25 13.39 -8.20
CA ASP A 75 -5.21 14.58 -9.02
C ASP A 75 -5.81 15.78 -8.26
N GLY A 76 -5.10 16.91 -8.20
CA GLY A 76 -5.57 18.12 -7.58
C GLY A 76 -5.69 18.02 -6.04
N ASP A 77 -6.77 18.55 -5.48
CA ASP A 77 -7.03 18.57 -4.03
C ASP A 77 -7.24 17.17 -3.41
N PHE A 78 -6.61 16.15 -3.98
CA PHE A 78 -6.69 14.78 -3.51
C PHE A 78 -5.77 14.54 -2.31
N HIS A 79 -6.34 14.01 -1.23
CA HIS A 79 -5.59 13.51 -0.07
C HIS A 79 -5.92 12.04 0.17
N HIS A 80 -4.90 11.19 0.15
CA HIS A 80 -5.07 9.74 0.31
C HIS A 80 -4.10 9.17 1.34
N ASP A 81 -4.64 8.61 2.40
CA ASP A 81 -3.88 7.99 3.49
C ASP A 81 -4.21 6.48 3.56
N ASP A 82 -3.16 5.65 3.51
CA ASP A 82 -3.23 4.23 3.85
C ASP A 82 -2.45 4.00 5.15
N THR A 83 -3.15 3.56 6.19
CA THR A 83 -2.57 3.16 7.47
C THR A 83 -2.75 1.64 7.64
N VAL A 84 -1.65 0.91 7.76
CA VAL A 84 -1.67 -0.56 7.86
C VAL A 84 -0.78 -1.04 9.00
N PHE A 85 -1.38 -1.63 10.02
CA PHE A 85 -0.66 -2.22 11.15
C PHE A 85 -0.92 -3.71 11.21
N VAL A 86 0.16 -4.50 11.17
CA VAL A 86 0.10 -5.95 11.29
C VAL A 86 0.91 -6.38 12.50
N THR A 87 0.25 -7.06 13.41
CA THR A 87 0.87 -7.69 14.58
C THR A 87 1.05 -9.17 14.31
N HIS A 88 2.27 -9.67 14.41
CA HIS A 88 2.59 -11.08 14.41
C HIS A 88 2.73 -11.57 15.85
N ASP A 89 1.89 -12.51 16.24
CA ASP A 89 1.82 -13.12 17.59
C ASP A 89 1.90 -14.66 17.55
N SER A 90 2.37 -15.20 16.42
CA SER A 90 2.41 -16.64 16.14
C SER A 90 3.61 -17.02 15.30
N VAL A 91 3.91 -18.32 15.20
CA VAL A 91 5.09 -18.87 14.53
C VAL A 91 4.85 -19.01 13.01
N GLU A 92 5.90 -18.80 12.21
CA GLU A 92 5.88 -19.00 10.75
C GLU A 92 4.82 -18.17 10.01
N ALA A 93 4.41 -17.03 10.58
CA ALA A 93 3.42 -16.17 9.96
C ALA A 93 4.03 -15.25 8.89
N GLU A 94 3.24 -14.94 7.86
CA GLU A 94 3.67 -14.09 6.74
C GLU A 94 2.81 -12.82 6.64
N SER A 95 3.45 -11.69 6.34
CA SER A 95 2.73 -10.49 5.89
C SER A 95 3.41 -9.78 4.73
N ARG A 96 2.60 -9.32 3.77
CA ARG A 96 3.03 -8.51 2.63
C ARG A 96 2.16 -7.26 2.56
N GLN A 97 2.80 -6.10 2.60
CA GLN A 97 2.15 -4.80 2.46
C GLN A 97 2.73 -4.10 1.23
N VAL A 98 1.92 -3.90 0.19
CA VAL A 98 2.38 -3.32 -1.09
C VAL A 98 1.47 -2.17 -1.49
N PHE A 99 2.00 -0.94 -1.46
CA PHE A 99 1.23 0.25 -1.78
C PHE A 99 1.91 1.09 -2.87
N LYS A 100 1.12 1.48 -3.86
CA LYS A 100 1.60 2.24 -5.02
C LYS A 100 0.71 3.45 -5.28
N LYS A 101 1.34 4.61 -5.48
CA LYS A 101 0.62 5.87 -5.68
C LYS A 101 1.15 6.62 -6.89
N VAL A 102 0.26 7.11 -7.73
CA VAL A 102 0.57 8.06 -8.80
C VAL A 102 -0.14 9.37 -8.46
N LEU A 103 0.61 10.45 -8.32
CA LEU A 103 0.11 11.73 -7.82
C LEU A 103 0.48 12.87 -8.78
N ARG A 104 -0.48 13.77 -9.01
CA ARG A 104 -0.29 14.95 -9.86
C ARG A 104 -1.12 16.15 -9.40
N ASN A 105 -0.73 17.34 -9.87
CA ASN A 105 -1.42 18.61 -9.67
C ASN A 105 -1.66 18.95 -8.18
N GLY A 106 -0.63 18.72 -7.35
CA GLY A 106 -0.67 19.03 -5.93
C GLY A 106 -1.30 17.93 -5.05
N ALA A 107 -1.60 16.75 -5.59
CA ALA A 107 -2.15 15.65 -4.82
C ALA A 107 -1.21 15.16 -3.72
N THR A 108 -1.77 14.80 -2.57
CA THR A 108 -1.02 14.30 -1.41
C THR A 108 -1.34 12.84 -1.14
N GLY A 109 -0.29 12.01 -1.11
CA GLY A 109 -0.36 10.62 -0.69
C GLY A 109 0.35 10.41 0.64
N VAL A 110 -0.26 9.65 1.54
CA VAL A 110 0.33 9.25 2.82
C VAL A 110 0.32 7.74 2.91
N PHE A 111 1.40 7.18 3.45
CA PHE A 111 1.47 5.78 3.83
C PHE A 111 2.05 5.65 5.24
N GLN A 112 1.32 5.00 6.12
CA GLN A 112 1.78 4.67 7.46
C GLN A 112 1.65 3.15 7.63
N GLY A 113 2.79 2.49 7.76
CA GLY A 113 2.81 1.04 7.91
C GLY A 113 3.59 0.63 9.15
N LYS A 114 3.05 -0.35 9.88
CA LYS A 114 3.77 -0.96 11.00
C LYS A 114 3.67 -2.47 10.92
N ILE A 115 4.83 -3.12 11.10
CA ILE A 115 4.92 -4.55 11.39
C ILE A 115 5.44 -4.68 12.81
N LEU A 116 4.64 -5.25 13.70
CA LEU A 116 5.03 -5.59 15.06
C LEU A 116 5.19 -7.11 15.16
N VAL A 117 6.38 -7.57 15.52
CA VAL A 117 6.69 -8.98 15.72
C VAL A 117 6.93 -9.22 17.21
N LYS A 118 6.03 -9.96 17.86
CA LYS A 118 6.13 -10.28 19.28
C LYS A 118 7.22 -11.33 19.57
N PRO A 119 7.71 -11.48 20.82
CA PRO A 119 8.84 -12.36 21.14
C PRO A 119 8.64 -13.82 20.71
N ASN A 120 7.43 -14.32 20.75
CA ASN A 120 7.10 -15.71 20.39
C ASN A 120 6.88 -15.92 18.89
N ALA A 121 6.80 -14.85 18.10
CA ALA A 121 6.51 -14.91 16.66
C ALA A 121 7.77 -15.23 15.85
N GLN A 122 8.39 -16.38 16.13
CA GLN A 122 9.58 -16.83 15.44
C GLN A 122 9.28 -17.24 14.01
N LYS A 123 10.26 -17.11 13.11
CA LYS A 123 10.17 -17.37 11.67
C LYS A 123 9.11 -16.53 10.94
N THR A 124 8.81 -15.36 11.48
CA THR A 124 7.97 -14.37 10.79
C THR A 124 8.68 -13.90 9.52
N ASP A 125 7.94 -13.86 8.40
CA ASP A 125 8.36 -13.24 7.15
C ASP A 125 7.48 -12.01 6.88
N GLY A 126 8.01 -10.82 7.19
CA GLY A 126 7.32 -9.55 7.08
C GLY A 126 7.92 -8.63 6.03
N TYR A 127 7.16 -8.29 5.00
CA TYR A 127 7.61 -7.37 3.95
C TYR A 127 6.65 -6.19 3.76
N GLN A 128 7.22 -4.99 3.72
CA GLN A 128 6.45 -3.75 3.53
C GLN A 128 7.11 -2.89 2.47
N THR A 129 6.35 -2.49 1.45
CA THR A 129 6.83 -1.55 0.45
C THR A 129 5.78 -0.49 0.12
N SER A 130 6.22 0.75 0.02
CA SER A 130 5.40 1.88 -0.44
C SER A 130 6.15 2.65 -1.51
N GLN A 131 5.53 2.79 -2.66
CA GLN A 131 6.13 3.46 -3.81
C GLN A 131 5.22 4.55 -4.32
N SER A 132 5.79 5.69 -4.68
CA SER A 132 5.05 6.76 -5.34
C SER A 132 5.77 7.24 -6.59
N LEU A 133 4.97 7.67 -7.56
CA LEU A 133 5.41 8.42 -8.71
C LEU A 133 4.74 9.80 -8.67
N LEU A 134 5.54 10.85 -8.57
CA LEU A 134 5.10 12.23 -8.60
C LEU A 134 5.24 12.75 -10.03
N LEU A 135 4.16 13.27 -10.59
CA LEU A 135 4.13 13.76 -11.97
C LEU A 135 4.42 15.27 -12.08
N ASP A 136 4.56 15.94 -10.94
CA ASP A 136 4.88 17.36 -10.81
C ASP A 136 5.53 17.65 -9.45
N GLU A 137 6.03 18.90 -9.31
CA GLU A 137 6.73 19.34 -8.10
C GLU A 137 5.80 19.70 -6.93
N ASP A 138 4.51 19.93 -7.19
CA ASP A 138 3.54 20.34 -6.19
C ASP A 138 2.95 19.13 -5.45
N SER A 139 3.03 17.94 -6.04
CA SER A 139 2.53 16.71 -5.44
C SER A 139 3.46 16.18 -4.36
N GLN A 140 2.89 15.52 -3.34
CA GLN A 140 3.63 15.06 -2.17
C GLN A 140 3.35 13.61 -1.83
N PHE A 141 4.39 12.90 -1.41
CA PHE A 141 4.28 11.58 -0.82
C PHE A 141 4.99 11.53 0.53
N LEU A 142 4.23 11.19 1.56
CA LEU A 142 4.69 11.10 2.94
C LEU A 142 4.62 9.63 3.39
N ALA A 143 5.77 9.01 3.63
CA ALA A 143 5.83 7.61 4.04
C ALA A 143 6.45 7.48 5.43
N LYS A 144 5.79 6.68 6.27
CA LYS A 144 6.25 6.32 7.60
C LYS A 144 6.18 4.79 7.80
N PRO A 145 7.15 4.04 7.24
CA PRO A 145 7.25 2.61 7.52
C PRO A 145 7.92 2.37 8.87
N GLU A 146 7.37 1.47 9.67
CA GLU A 146 7.88 1.10 11.00
C GLU A 146 8.01 -0.42 11.12
N LEU A 147 9.15 -0.88 11.68
CA LEU A 147 9.37 -2.26 12.11
C LEU A 147 9.69 -2.27 13.61
N GLU A 148 8.93 -3.04 14.36
CA GLU A 148 9.15 -3.25 15.79
C GLU A 148 9.24 -4.75 16.03
N ILE A 149 10.47 -5.25 16.26
CA ILE A 149 10.78 -6.67 16.24
C ILE A 149 11.35 -7.10 17.57
N TYR A 150 10.70 -8.08 18.21
CA TYR A 150 11.10 -8.65 19.48
C TYR A 150 11.46 -10.14 19.40
N ALA A 151 11.35 -10.75 18.21
CA ALA A 151 11.78 -12.13 17.95
C ALA A 151 13.15 -12.15 17.27
N ASP A 152 13.93 -13.23 17.45
CA ASP A 152 15.31 -13.32 16.97
C ASP A 152 15.40 -13.94 15.56
N ASP A 153 14.58 -14.95 15.25
CA ASP A 153 14.61 -15.67 13.97
C ASP A 153 13.47 -15.17 13.05
N VAL A 154 13.74 -14.10 12.32
CA VAL A 154 12.76 -13.45 11.43
C VAL A 154 13.40 -12.95 10.14
N ALA A 155 12.58 -12.85 9.09
CA ALA A 155 12.90 -12.21 7.82
C ALA A 155 11.97 -11.00 7.62
N CYS A 156 12.37 -9.84 8.14
CA CYS A 156 11.54 -8.63 8.04
C CYS A 156 12.28 -7.51 7.32
N SER A 157 11.59 -6.86 6.39
CA SER A 157 12.15 -5.72 5.67
C SER A 157 11.09 -4.71 5.27
N HIS A 158 11.51 -3.46 5.09
CA HIS A 158 10.66 -2.43 4.50
C HIS A 158 11.42 -1.60 3.47
N GLY A 159 10.67 -1.00 2.55
CA GLY A 159 11.19 -0.04 1.58
C GLY A 159 10.16 1.05 1.29
N SER A 160 10.66 2.27 1.06
CA SER A 160 9.83 3.37 0.58
C SER A 160 10.59 4.15 -0.47
N THR A 161 9.93 4.40 -1.59
CA THR A 161 10.51 5.16 -2.69
C THR A 161 9.54 6.21 -3.19
N SER A 162 10.07 7.39 -3.53
CA SER A 162 9.35 8.41 -4.26
C SER A 162 10.15 8.72 -5.52
N GLY A 163 9.55 8.51 -6.68
CA GLY A 163 10.14 8.77 -7.98
C GLY A 163 9.45 9.93 -8.69
N ALA A 164 10.16 10.55 -9.61
CA ALA A 164 9.61 11.49 -10.58
C ALA A 164 9.71 10.87 -11.98
N ILE A 165 9.00 11.47 -12.94
CA ILE A 165 9.17 11.10 -14.34
C ILE A 165 10.59 11.48 -14.77
N ASP A 166 11.23 10.59 -15.54
CA ASP A 166 12.50 10.85 -16.18
C ASP A 166 12.34 11.97 -17.23
N GLU A 167 12.87 13.15 -16.92
CA GLU A 167 12.76 14.33 -17.79
C GLU A 167 13.52 14.16 -19.09
N GLU A 168 14.63 13.43 -19.11
CA GLU A 168 15.39 13.12 -20.32
C GLU A 168 14.56 12.23 -21.26
N ALA A 169 13.94 11.19 -20.74
CA ALA A 169 13.06 10.33 -21.50
C ALA A 169 11.81 11.09 -21.99
N LEU A 170 11.24 11.95 -21.16
CA LEU A 170 10.12 12.81 -21.53
C LEU A 170 10.51 13.78 -22.65
N PHE A 171 11.66 14.44 -22.55
CA PHE A 171 12.19 15.30 -23.58
C PHE A 171 12.44 14.54 -24.89
N TYR A 172 13.02 13.35 -24.83
CA TYR A 172 13.25 12.50 -25.98
C TYR A 172 11.96 12.18 -26.75
N LEU A 173 10.90 11.81 -26.05
CA LEU A 173 9.60 11.51 -26.67
C LEU A 173 8.95 12.75 -27.26
N THR A 174 8.96 13.86 -26.52
CA THR A 174 8.34 15.12 -26.98
C THR A 174 9.09 15.74 -28.14
N SER A 175 10.41 15.63 -28.22
CA SER A 175 11.22 16.10 -29.35
C SER A 175 10.95 15.32 -30.64
N ARG A 176 10.31 14.15 -30.56
CA ARG A 176 9.84 13.35 -31.71
C ARG A 176 8.39 13.62 -32.09
N GLY A 177 7.78 14.66 -31.54
CA GLY A 177 6.43 15.08 -31.87
C GLY A 177 5.32 14.35 -31.07
N ILE A 178 5.68 13.55 -30.05
CA ILE A 178 4.70 12.96 -29.14
C ILE A 178 4.25 14.06 -28.16
N SER A 179 2.94 14.25 -28.01
CA SER A 179 2.44 15.26 -27.06
C SER A 179 2.81 14.89 -25.61
N LYS A 180 3.07 15.88 -24.77
CA LYS A 180 3.50 15.66 -23.38
C LYS A 180 2.56 14.70 -22.62
N PRO A 181 1.21 14.80 -22.67
CA PRO A 181 0.33 13.83 -21.99
C PRO A 181 0.55 12.39 -22.46
N ILE A 182 0.64 12.17 -23.78
CA ILE A 182 0.87 10.84 -24.35
C ILE A 182 2.25 10.30 -23.95
N ALA A 183 3.27 11.16 -23.97
CA ALA A 183 4.62 10.78 -23.54
C ALA A 183 4.66 10.35 -22.07
N ILE A 184 3.93 11.05 -21.19
CA ILE A 184 3.78 10.70 -19.78
C ILE A 184 3.08 9.32 -19.67
N ASP A 185 1.98 9.10 -20.36
CA ASP A 185 1.26 7.82 -20.33
C ASP A 185 2.15 6.66 -20.82
N MET A 186 2.96 6.90 -21.86
CA MET A 186 3.93 5.91 -22.35
C MET A 186 5.01 5.59 -21.30
N LEU A 187 5.56 6.60 -20.63
CA LEU A 187 6.57 6.41 -19.58
C LEU A 187 5.97 5.68 -18.38
N LEU A 188 4.73 6.01 -18.00
CA LEU A 188 4.00 5.30 -16.94
C LEU A 188 3.80 3.82 -17.27
N SER A 189 3.53 3.48 -18.53
CA SER A 189 3.33 2.09 -18.96
C SER A 189 4.62 1.27 -18.93
N LEU A 190 5.79 1.92 -19.04
CA LEU A 190 7.11 1.29 -18.98
C LEU A 190 7.64 1.12 -17.55
N ILE A 191 7.13 1.89 -16.62
CA ILE A 191 7.44 1.74 -15.20
C ILE A 191 6.63 0.56 -14.68
N HIS A 192 7.19 -0.63 -14.78
CA HIS A 192 6.65 -1.81 -14.09
C HIS A 192 6.82 -1.62 -12.60
N ILE A 193 5.92 -0.87 -12.08
CA ILE A 193 5.83 -0.65 -10.66
C ILE A 193 5.33 -1.94 -10.01
#